data_877cfc3478f3303081b4242c950750a6
#
_entry.id   877cfc3478f3303081b4242c950750a6
#
_cell.length_a   1.000
_cell.length_b   1.000
_cell.length_c   1.000
_cell.angle_alpha   90.00
_cell.angle_beta   90.00
_cell.angle_gamma   90.00
#
_symmetry.space_group_name_H-M   'P 1'
#
loop_
_entity.id
_entity.type
_entity.pdbx_description
1 polymer ?
#
loop_
_entity_poly.entity_id
_entity_poly.type
_entity_poly.pdbx_seq_one_letter_code
_entity_poly.pdbx_strand_id
1 'polypeptide(L)'
;MTALPIVDLKNFFTADLLAARLMEVGKEPGFFYLIGHEVSETLIERMFRASKEFFENVSDYQRQRYSAKSGEPGFSGFRKEKLSGLGRGDLKESFHFNSFSASHAPDLPPVLEEHRRMIRQFSDDCERVGKALLEGFAAGLDLPGDFLARHHTGVQNRFRMLHYPKVALDPTTGLNVYEHIRCGTHSDYGTLTLLFQEPMDKGGLQVFTDGIWKSVPAIPSAIVVNIGDALEFWTAGRLRSTVHRVKFPRPEGENESRYSIPFFITADDETVLAPLSSAAVEVDEMRILFERVAKEKGYTSLEPVTAREHRMMREEVFGGSAGKAVVLT
;
A
#
# COMPACT_ATOMS: atom_id res chain seq x y z
N MET A 1 -14.82 -16.07 9.54
CA MET A 1 -13.38 -16.34 9.42
C MET A 1 -12.79 -15.23 8.56
N THR A 2 -11.62 -14.67 8.93
CA THR A 2 -10.94 -13.67 8.13
C THR A 2 -10.46 -14.29 6.83
N ALA A 3 -10.57 -13.54 5.72
CA ALA A 3 -10.12 -14.01 4.41
C ALA A 3 -8.58 -14.06 4.30
N LEU A 4 -7.86 -13.41 5.21
CA LEU A 4 -6.41 -13.29 5.22
C LEU A 4 -5.78 -13.96 6.45
N PRO A 5 -4.55 -14.49 6.33
CA PRO A 5 -3.79 -15.01 7.46
C PRO A 5 -3.41 -13.91 8.45
N ILE A 6 -3.20 -14.29 9.70
CA ILE A 6 -2.73 -13.41 10.78
C ILE A 6 -1.29 -13.79 11.12
N VAL A 7 -0.43 -12.78 11.25
CA VAL A 7 0.92 -12.86 11.78
C VAL A 7 0.95 -12.05 13.08
N ASP A 8 1.22 -12.71 14.21
CA ASP A 8 1.36 -12.07 15.51
C ASP A 8 2.83 -12.02 15.90
N LEU A 9 3.44 -10.83 15.88
CA LEU A 9 4.86 -10.67 16.16
C LEU A 9 5.26 -11.12 17.57
N LYS A 10 4.32 -11.19 18.52
CA LYS A 10 4.57 -11.64 19.90
C LYS A 10 4.63 -13.16 20.04
N ASN A 11 4.14 -13.90 19.05
CA ASN A 11 4.05 -15.36 19.12
C ASN A 11 5.24 -16.10 18.51
N PHE A 12 6.25 -15.39 17.99
CA PHE A 12 7.42 -16.01 17.41
C PHE A 12 8.60 -15.97 18.38
N PHE A 13 8.95 -17.15 18.91
CA PHE A 13 10.05 -17.33 19.88
C PHE A 13 11.43 -17.30 19.21
N THR A 14 11.51 -17.47 17.89
CA THR A 14 12.76 -17.41 17.11
C THR A 14 12.54 -16.63 15.82
N ALA A 15 13.63 -16.02 15.33
CA ALA A 15 13.64 -15.31 14.04
C ALA A 15 13.27 -16.25 12.87
N ASP A 16 13.72 -17.52 12.93
CA ASP A 16 13.47 -18.50 11.87
C ASP A 16 11.98 -18.84 11.73
N LEU A 17 11.26 -18.95 12.86
CA LEU A 17 9.81 -19.20 12.82
C LEU A 17 9.04 -18.01 12.21
N LEU A 18 9.43 -16.79 12.56
CA LEU A 18 8.86 -15.59 11.94
C LEU A 18 9.18 -15.57 10.44
N ALA A 19 10.43 -15.82 10.06
CA ALA A 19 10.86 -15.86 8.67
C ALA A 19 10.06 -16.88 7.84
N ALA A 20 9.91 -18.12 8.34
CA ALA A 20 9.11 -19.14 7.69
C ALA A 20 7.64 -18.71 7.51
N ARG A 21 7.04 -18.11 8.54
CA ARG A 21 5.66 -17.63 8.47
C ARG A 21 5.50 -16.47 7.49
N LEU A 22 6.44 -15.53 7.47
CA LEU A 22 6.43 -14.42 6.51
C LEU A 22 6.56 -14.92 5.07
N MET A 23 7.42 -15.91 4.81
CA MET A 23 7.52 -16.52 3.48
C MET A 23 6.24 -17.21 3.05
N GLU A 24 5.58 -17.95 3.96
CA GLU A 24 4.29 -18.59 3.67
C GLU A 24 3.24 -17.56 3.25
N VAL A 25 3.02 -16.53 4.07
CA VAL A 25 1.98 -15.53 3.80
C VAL A 25 2.36 -14.55 2.69
N GLY A 26 3.65 -14.31 2.49
CA GLY A 26 4.17 -13.47 1.41
C GLY A 26 4.11 -14.15 0.05
N LYS A 27 4.24 -15.48 -0.01
CA LYS A 27 4.07 -16.28 -1.23
C LYS A 27 2.60 -16.35 -1.63
N GLU A 28 1.70 -16.61 -0.68
CA GLU A 28 0.27 -16.72 -0.90
C GLU A 28 -0.47 -16.38 0.41
N PRO A 29 -1.35 -15.38 0.45
CA PRO A 29 -1.83 -14.55 -0.69
C PRO A 29 -0.99 -13.29 -0.97
N GLY A 30 0.14 -13.04 -0.30
CA GLY A 30 0.87 -11.77 -0.37
C GLY A 30 0.22 -10.62 0.42
N PHE A 31 -0.80 -10.96 1.19
CA PHE A 31 -1.57 -10.09 2.09
C PHE A 31 -1.80 -10.79 3.43
N PHE A 32 -1.64 -10.07 4.53
CA PHE A 32 -1.89 -10.62 5.86
C PHE A 32 -2.22 -9.52 6.88
N TYR A 33 -2.84 -9.91 7.99
CA TYR A 33 -2.96 -9.04 9.15
C TYR A 33 -1.73 -9.19 10.04
N LEU A 34 -1.19 -8.07 10.47
CA LEU A 34 -0.10 -8.00 11.43
C LEU A 34 -0.65 -7.49 12.76
N ILE A 35 -0.46 -8.25 13.83
CA ILE A 35 -0.75 -7.85 15.20
C ILE A 35 0.50 -7.95 16.06
N GLY A 36 0.47 -7.41 17.27
CA GLY A 36 1.65 -7.39 18.16
C GLY A 36 2.78 -6.44 17.67
N HIS A 37 2.48 -5.51 16.78
CA HIS A 37 3.43 -4.61 16.11
C HIS A 37 3.88 -3.40 16.93
N GLU A 38 3.35 -3.23 18.15
CA GLU A 38 3.72 -2.18 19.12
C GLU A 38 3.51 -0.71 18.66
N VAL A 39 2.89 -0.46 17.51
CA VAL A 39 2.39 0.89 17.19
C VAL A 39 1.21 1.17 18.11
N SER A 40 1.27 2.29 18.84
CA SER A 40 0.27 2.62 19.85
C SER A 40 -1.13 2.82 19.24
N GLU A 41 -2.15 2.14 19.78
CA GLU A 41 -3.55 2.33 19.38
C GLU A 41 -3.98 3.79 19.51
N THR A 42 -3.59 4.44 20.60
CA THR A 42 -3.86 5.88 20.81
C THR A 42 -3.20 6.74 19.71
N LEU A 43 -2.02 6.37 19.23
CA LEU A 43 -1.36 7.07 18.13
C LEU A 43 -2.15 6.89 16.83
N ILE A 44 -2.58 5.66 16.53
CA ILE A 44 -3.40 5.36 15.35
C ILE A 44 -4.73 6.14 15.38
N GLU A 45 -5.44 6.13 16.51
CA GLU A 45 -6.68 6.90 16.69
C GLU A 45 -6.49 8.40 16.48
N ARG A 46 -5.40 8.96 17.01
CA ARG A 46 -5.05 10.37 16.83
C ARG A 46 -4.74 10.70 15.37
N MET A 47 -4.09 9.79 14.64
CA MET A 47 -3.85 9.96 13.21
C MET A 47 -5.15 9.98 12.42
N PHE A 48 -6.12 9.11 12.71
CA PHE A 48 -7.45 9.15 12.10
C PHE A 48 -8.22 10.43 12.46
N ARG A 49 -8.08 10.92 13.69
CA ARG A 49 -8.68 12.18 14.10
C ARG A 49 -8.11 13.36 13.30
N ALA A 50 -6.79 13.46 13.19
CA ALA A 50 -6.14 14.51 12.38
C ALA A 50 -6.54 14.42 10.90
N SER A 51 -6.72 13.19 10.37
CA SER A 51 -7.22 12.98 9.02
C SER A 51 -8.64 13.54 8.86
N LYS A 52 -9.55 13.26 9.80
CA LYS A 52 -10.92 13.80 9.79
C LYS A 52 -10.92 15.32 9.91
N GLU A 53 -10.15 15.88 10.83
CA GLU A 53 -10.02 17.34 10.98
C GLU A 53 -9.61 18.01 9.66
N PHE A 54 -8.64 17.43 8.96
CA PHE A 54 -8.18 17.97 7.68
C PHE A 54 -9.25 17.89 6.60
N PHE A 55 -9.92 16.75 6.42
CA PHE A 55 -10.86 16.58 5.30
C PHE A 55 -12.25 17.18 5.59
N GLU A 56 -12.71 17.21 6.83
CA GLU A 56 -14.05 17.68 7.19
C GLU A 56 -14.09 19.17 7.57
N ASN A 57 -13.03 19.68 8.22
CA ASN A 57 -13.06 21.04 8.79
C ASN A 57 -12.27 22.07 7.97
N VAL A 58 -11.36 21.63 7.09
CA VAL A 58 -10.61 22.53 6.21
C VAL A 58 -11.36 22.66 4.88
N SER A 59 -11.67 23.89 4.48
CA SER A 59 -12.39 24.15 3.23
C SER A 59 -11.59 23.65 2.01
N ASP A 60 -12.29 23.25 0.95
CA ASP A 60 -11.66 22.79 -0.28
C ASP A 60 -10.69 23.85 -0.86
N TYR A 61 -11.07 25.12 -0.81
CA TYR A 61 -10.22 26.24 -1.21
C TYR A 61 -8.87 26.27 -0.44
N GLN A 62 -8.89 26.03 0.86
CA GLN A 62 -7.68 25.99 1.67
C GLN A 62 -6.85 24.75 1.38
N ARG A 63 -7.49 23.57 1.20
CA ARG A 63 -6.80 22.33 0.84
C ARG A 63 -6.11 22.43 -0.52
N GLN A 64 -6.74 23.07 -1.50
CA GLN A 64 -6.18 23.28 -2.85
C GLN A 64 -4.88 24.09 -2.85
N ARG A 65 -4.61 24.91 -1.84
CA ARG A 65 -3.32 25.65 -1.71
C ARG A 65 -2.13 24.71 -1.49
N TYR A 66 -2.39 23.50 -1.02
CA TYR A 66 -1.40 22.44 -0.81
C TYR A 66 -1.50 21.34 -1.86
N SER A 67 -2.05 21.65 -3.03
CA SER A 67 -2.21 20.66 -4.10
C SER A 67 -0.87 20.05 -4.49
N ALA A 68 -0.83 18.71 -4.47
CA ALA A 68 0.32 17.95 -4.93
C ALA A 68 0.56 18.19 -6.43
N LYS A 69 1.82 18.40 -6.80
CA LYS A 69 2.25 18.18 -8.19
C LYS A 69 2.45 16.69 -8.39
N SER A 70 2.53 16.26 -9.65
CA SER A 70 2.69 14.82 -9.95
C SER A 70 3.87 14.22 -9.19
N GLY A 71 3.61 13.20 -8.37
CA GLY A 71 4.62 12.51 -7.58
C GLY A 71 5.13 13.24 -6.32
N GLU A 72 4.68 14.47 -6.05
CA GLU A 72 5.08 15.27 -4.89
C GLU A 72 4.09 15.12 -3.72
N PRO A 73 4.51 15.46 -2.47
CA PRO A 73 3.61 15.50 -1.34
C PRO A 73 2.55 16.60 -1.51
N GLY A 74 1.43 16.45 -0.80
CA GLY A 74 0.37 17.42 -0.80
C GLY A 74 -1.02 16.84 -1.02
N PHE A 75 -1.99 17.71 -1.25
CA PHE A 75 -3.40 17.37 -1.42
C PHE A 75 -3.72 16.93 -2.85
N SER A 76 -4.34 15.78 -2.98
CA SER A 76 -4.97 15.30 -4.22
C SER A 76 -6.48 15.27 -4.03
N GLY A 77 -7.19 16.11 -4.76
CA GLY A 77 -8.63 16.31 -4.63
C GLY A 77 -9.46 15.15 -5.16
N PHE A 78 -10.76 15.20 -4.90
CA PHE A 78 -11.73 14.18 -5.29
C PHE A 78 -11.69 13.91 -6.81
N ARG A 79 -11.62 12.63 -7.20
CA ARG A 79 -11.53 12.15 -8.59
C ARG A 79 -10.29 12.60 -9.38
N LYS A 80 -9.24 13.06 -8.73
CA LYS A 80 -7.99 13.45 -9.42
C LYS A 80 -7.12 12.25 -9.78
N GLU A 81 -7.11 11.21 -8.98
CA GLU A 81 -6.37 9.97 -9.24
C GLU A 81 -7.21 8.97 -10.05
N LYS A 82 -6.55 8.18 -10.91
CA LYS A 82 -7.20 7.19 -11.78
C LYS A 82 -6.38 5.91 -11.78
N LEU A 83 -6.70 4.98 -10.90
CA LEU A 83 -6.03 3.69 -10.85
C LEU A 83 -6.68 2.63 -11.75
N SER A 84 -7.94 2.81 -12.12
CA SER A 84 -8.69 1.81 -12.90
C SER A 84 -8.64 1.98 -14.42
N GLY A 85 -8.01 3.03 -14.96
CA GLY A 85 -8.02 3.31 -16.41
C GLY A 85 -9.41 3.60 -17.04
N LEU A 86 -10.49 3.49 -16.29
CA LEU A 86 -11.88 3.55 -16.76
C LEU A 86 -12.46 4.98 -16.87
N GLY A 87 -11.66 5.95 -17.25
CA GLY A 87 -12.13 7.28 -17.64
C GLY A 87 -12.65 8.22 -16.55
N ARG A 88 -13.17 7.69 -15.45
CA ARG A 88 -13.62 8.45 -14.26
C ARG A 88 -12.63 8.26 -13.14
N GLY A 89 -12.21 9.36 -12.48
CA GLY A 89 -11.29 9.29 -11.35
C GLY A 89 -11.87 8.50 -10.16
N ASP A 90 -10.99 7.96 -9.33
CA ASP A 90 -11.34 7.24 -8.10
C ASP A 90 -12.15 8.13 -7.16
N LEU A 91 -13.11 7.53 -6.46
CA LEU A 91 -14.00 8.27 -5.55
C LEU A 91 -13.32 8.50 -4.19
N LYS A 92 -12.17 9.14 -4.23
CA LYS A 92 -11.34 9.45 -3.06
C LYS A 92 -10.66 10.80 -3.21
N GLU A 93 -10.23 11.33 -2.11
CA GLU A 93 -9.26 12.41 -1.99
C GLU A 93 -8.17 11.99 -1.00
N SER A 94 -7.01 12.63 -1.04
CA SER A 94 -5.87 12.21 -0.22
C SER A 94 -4.95 13.37 0.12
N PHE A 95 -4.22 13.25 1.22
CA PHE A 95 -3.07 14.07 1.52
C PHE A 95 -1.83 13.16 1.60
N HIS A 96 -0.82 13.47 0.77
CA HIS A 96 0.41 12.69 0.63
C HIS A 96 1.52 13.31 1.47
N PHE A 97 2.21 12.46 2.21
CA PHE A 97 3.39 12.83 2.99
C PHE A 97 4.63 12.14 2.41
N ASN A 98 5.71 12.87 2.32
CA ASN A 98 7.04 12.27 2.18
C ASN A 98 7.54 11.77 3.54
N SER A 99 8.59 10.98 3.50
CA SER A 99 9.31 10.57 4.70
C SER A 99 9.75 11.79 5.52
N PHE A 100 9.62 11.68 6.83
CA PHE A 100 10.18 12.62 7.78
C PHE A 100 11.68 12.40 8.02
N SER A 101 12.23 11.32 7.49
CA SER A 101 13.68 11.02 7.47
C SER A 101 14.42 11.79 6.39
N ALA A 102 13.72 12.42 5.44
CA ALA A 102 14.34 13.27 4.41
C ALA A 102 14.89 14.56 5.00
N SER A 103 15.91 15.13 4.35
CA SER A 103 16.61 16.34 4.79
C SER A 103 15.73 17.60 4.90
N HIS A 104 14.53 17.57 4.34
CA HIS A 104 13.57 18.66 4.39
C HIS A 104 12.24 18.13 4.94
N ALA A 105 11.83 18.67 6.09
CA ALA A 105 10.50 18.37 6.62
C ALA A 105 9.42 18.83 5.62
N PRO A 106 8.35 18.02 5.42
CA PRO A 106 7.28 18.39 4.51
C PRO A 106 6.59 19.68 4.94
N ASP A 107 6.18 20.51 3.97
CA ASP A 107 5.32 21.67 4.20
C ASP A 107 3.89 21.16 4.47
N LEU A 108 3.34 21.50 5.63
CA LEU A 108 2.04 21.00 6.07
C LEU A 108 1.01 22.13 6.18
N PRO A 109 -0.27 21.83 5.85
CA PRO A 109 -1.37 22.75 6.21
C PRO A 109 -1.39 23.02 7.72
N PRO A 110 -1.81 24.22 8.17
CA PRO A 110 -1.78 24.60 9.59
C PRO A 110 -2.40 23.54 10.52
N VAL A 111 -3.54 22.98 10.15
CA VAL A 111 -4.23 21.94 10.94
C VAL A 111 -3.38 20.67 11.10
N LEU A 112 -2.59 20.28 10.10
CA LEU A 112 -1.68 19.14 10.17
C LEU A 112 -0.35 19.52 10.83
N GLU A 113 0.06 20.79 10.70
CA GLU A 113 1.25 21.32 11.36
C GLU A 113 1.16 21.22 12.88
N GLU A 114 -0.02 21.51 13.45
CA GLU A 114 -0.28 21.32 14.89
C GLU A 114 -0.05 19.88 15.36
N HIS A 115 -0.16 18.93 14.45
CA HIS A 115 0.03 17.50 14.70
C HIS A 115 1.40 16.96 14.22
N ARG A 116 2.30 17.80 13.71
CA ARG A 116 3.59 17.41 13.10
C ARG A 116 4.38 16.39 13.93
N ARG A 117 4.52 16.62 15.24
CA ARG A 117 5.26 15.71 16.13
C ARG A 117 4.62 14.32 16.18
N MET A 118 3.30 14.26 16.26
CA MET A 118 2.53 13.02 16.28
C MET A 118 2.65 12.28 14.93
N ILE A 119 2.52 13.01 13.82
CA ILE A 119 2.62 12.47 12.46
C ILE A 119 4.03 11.88 12.23
N ARG A 120 5.07 12.58 12.69
CA ARG A 120 6.45 12.07 12.65
C ARG A 120 6.59 10.80 13.47
N GLN A 121 6.11 10.77 14.70
CA GLN A 121 6.16 9.56 15.55
C GLN A 121 5.47 8.37 14.87
N PHE A 122 4.34 8.60 14.21
CA PHE A 122 3.65 7.56 13.43
C PHE A 122 4.52 7.05 12.28
N SER A 123 5.19 7.95 11.55
CA SER A 123 6.12 7.57 10.49
C SER A 123 7.29 6.73 11.02
N ASP A 124 7.91 7.17 12.13
CA ASP A 124 9.05 6.48 12.75
C ASP A 124 8.65 5.06 13.23
N ASP A 125 7.45 4.91 13.82
CA ASP A 125 6.92 3.62 14.24
C ASP A 125 6.62 2.70 13.05
N CYS A 126 6.09 3.23 11.95
CA CYS A 126 5.88 2.46 10.71
C CYS A 126 7.20 2.01 10.10
N GLU A 127 8.22 2.85 10.08
CA GLU A 127 9.56 2.50 9.61
C GLU A 127 10.17 1.37 10.44
N ARG A 128 10.03 1.42 11.76
CA ARG A 128 10.47 0.36 12.67
C ARG A 128 9.79 -0.98 12.38
N VAL A 129 8.46 -0.97 12.20
CA VAL A 129 7.69 -2.18 11.83
C VAL A 129 8.13 -2.70 10.47
N GLY A 130 8.28 -1.81 9.49
CA GLY A 130 8.73 -2.16 8.14
C GLY A 130 10.10 -2.80 8.13
N LYS A 131 11.05 -2.23 8.89
CA LYS A 131 12.40 -2.78 9.04
C LYS A 131 12.36 -4.20 9.60
N ALA A 132 11.59 -4.44 10.66
CA ALA A 132 11.46 -5.78 11.25
C ALA A 132 10.89 -6.81 10.25
N LEU A 133 9.92 -6.41 9.44
CA LEU A 133 9.38 -7.27 8.37
C LEU A 133 10.42 -7.55 7.27
N LEU A 134 11.17 -6.52 6.84
CA LEU A 134 12.23 -6.67 5.84
C LEU A 134 13.34 -7.62 6.31
N GLU A 135 13.74 -7.52 7.59
CA GLU A 135 14.71 -8.43 8.20
C GLU A 135 14.17 -9.87 8.24
N GLY A 136 12.90 -10.05 8.60
CA GLY A 136 12.25 -11.36 8.57
C GLY A 136 12.15 -11.96 7.17
N PHE A 137 11.79 -11.17 6.15
CA PHE A 137 11.79 -11.61 4.76
C PHE A 137 13.20 -11.91 4.25
N ALA A 138 14.22 -11.12 4.61
CA ALA A 138 15.61 -11.40 4.24
C ALA A 138 16.06 -12.78 4.77
N ALA A 139 15.79 -13.07 6.04
CA ALA A 139 16.08 -14.37 6.64
C ALA A 139 15.33 -15.51 5.92
N GLY A 140 14.05 -15.35 5.61
CA GLY A 140 13.25 -16.34 4.88
C GLY A 140 13.65 -16.52 3.41
N LEU A 141 14.39 -15.58 2.85
CA LEU A 141 14.97 -15.65 1.51
C LEU A 141 16.41 -16.17 1.51
N ASP A 142 16.95 -16.62 2.64
CA ASP A 142 18.34 -17.05 2.84
C ASP A 142 19.37 -15.94 2.52
N LEU A 143 19.01 -14.69 2.81
CA LEU A 143 19.87 -13.54 2.63
C LEU A 143 20.46 -13.09 3.98
N PRO A 144 21.56 -12.29 3.98
CA PRO A 144 22.00 -11.61 5.19
C PRO A 144 20.83 -10.85 5.84
N GLY A 145 20.67 -10.95 7.17
CA GLY A 145 19.46 -10.45 7.85
C GLY A 145 19.16 -8.98 7.60
N ASP A 146 20.17 -8.14 7.38
CA ASP A 146 20.02 -6.71 7.07
C ASP A 146 19.91 -6.43 5.56
N PHE A 147 19.98 -7.45 4.69
CA PHE A 147 20.10 -7.25 3.24
C PHE A 147 19.00 -6.36 2.68
N LEU A 148 17.74 -6.67 2.95
CA LEU A 148 16.63 -5.82 2.47
C LEU A 148 16.61 -4.49 3.22
N ALA A 149 16.78 -4.51 4.55
CA ALA A 149 16.68 -3.31 5.38
C ALA A 149 17.71 -2.22 5.02
N ARG A 150 18.95 -2.58 4.68
CA ARG A 150 19.99 -1.61 4.29
C ARG A 150 19.72 -0.88 2.97
N HIS A 151 18.82 -1.41 2.14
CA HIS A 151 18.35 -0.79 0.90
C HIS A 151 17.06 0.04 1.10
N HIS A 152 16.65 0.23 2.35
CA HIS A 152 15.45 0.97 2.73
C HIS A 152 15.80 1.96 3.84
N THR A 153 16.51 3.05 3.48
CA THR A 153 16.92 4.08 4.45
C THR A 153 15.74 4.91 4.98
N GLY A 154 14.55 4.72 4.44
CA GLY A 154 13.35 5.46 4.78
C GLY A 154 13.14 6.73 3.95
N VAL A 155 14.15 7.22 3.23
CA VAL A 155 14.07 8.48 2.44
C VAL A 155 12.98 8.41 1.37
N GLN A 156 12.75 7.22 0.79
CA GLN A 156 11.74 7.00 -0.24
C GLN A 156 10.38 6.56 0.33
N ASN A 157 10.28 6.38 1.64
CA ASN A 157 9.00 6.04 2.26
C ASN A 157 8.00 7.18 2.11
N ARG A 158 6.75 6.81 1.95
CA ARG A 158 5.62 7.74 1.81
C ARG A 158 4.42 7.19 2.53
N PHE A 159 3.55 8.06 2.96
CA PHE A 159 2.23 7.62 3.41
C PHE A 159 1.14 8.61 2.99
N ARG A 160 -0.09 8.18 3.10
CA ARG A 160 -1.24 8.98 2.71
C ARG A 160 -2.32 8.93 3.79
N MET A 161 -2.96 10.05 4.04
CA MET A 161 -4.29 10.07 4.61
C MET A 161 -5.28 9.98 3.45
N LEU A 162 -6.10 8.93 3.42
CA LEU A 162 -7.11 8.71 2.37
C LEU A 162 -8.51 8.94 2.96
N HIS A 163 -9.30 9.71 2.25
CA HIS A 163 -10.71 9.93 2.52
C HIS A 163 -11.54 9.49 1.32
N TYR A 164 -12.48 8.62 1.57
CA TYR A 164 -13.53 8.20 0.65
C TYR A 164 -14.84 8.84 1.10
N PRO A 165 -15.21 10.01 0.57
CA PRO A 165 -16.37 10.73 1.06
C PRO A 165 -17.66 9.98 0.75
N LYS A 166 -18.72 10.32 1.50
CA LYS A 166 -20.08 9.95 1.15
C LYS A 166 -20.41 10.56 -0.22
N VAL A 167 -20.90 9.74 -1.12
CA VAL A 167 -21.27 10.18 -2.48
C VAL A 167 -22.78 10.34 -2.57
N ALA A 168 -23.24 11.52 -3.00
CA ALA A 168 -24.66 11.72 -3.26
C ALA A 168 -25.11 10.76 -4.37
N LEU A 169 -26.20 10.05 -4.13
CA LEU A 169 -26.88 9.28 -5.15
C LEU A 169 -27.56 10.28 -6.09
N ASP A 170 -27.17 10.29 -7.35
CA ASP A 170 -27.88 11.08 -8.36
C ASP A 170 -28.95 10.21 -9.02
N PRO A 171 -30.23 10.39 -8.68
CA PRO A 171 -31.31 9.60 -9.21
C PRO A 171 -31.52 9.81 -10.72
N THR A 172 -30.95 10.88 -11.30
CA THR A 172 -31.12 11.22 -12.71
C THR A 172 -30.17 10.45 -13.62
N THR A 173 -29.03 9.99 -13.10
CA THR A 173 -28.01 9.29 -13.89
C THR A 173 -28.26 7.77 -13.98
N GLY A 174 -29.20 7.22 -13.22
CA GLY A 174 -29.46 5.77 -13.12
C GLY A 174 -28.24 4.95 -12.68
N LEU A 175 -27.16 5.62 -12.28
CA LEU A 175 -25.92 5.00 -11.86
C LEU A 175 -26.14 4.39 -10.48
N ASN A 176 -26.17 3.07 -10.44
CA ASN A 176 -26.09 2.34 -9.19
C ASN A 176 -24.70 2.58 -8.59
N VAL A 177 -24.62 3.56 -7.67
CA VAL A 177 -23.34 3.96 -7.03
C VAL A 177 -22.65 2.77 -6.37
N TYR A 178 -23.42 1.76 -5.94
CA TYR A 178 -22.89 0.56 -5.30
C TYR A 178 -22.17 -0.41 -6.27
N GLU A 179 -22.35 -0.23 -7.58
CA GLU A 179 -21.56 -0.94 -8.59
C GLU A 179 -20.21 -0.25 -8.84
N HIS A 180 -20.06 0.99 -8.36
CA HIS A 180 -18.83 1.74 -8.54
C HIS A 180 -17.73 1.34 -7.59
N ILE A 181 -16.52 1.37 -8.10
CA ILE A 181 -15.29 1.16 -7.39
C ILE A 181 -14.87 2.50 -6.80
N ARG A 182 -14.62 2.57 -5.48
CA ARG A 182 -14.07 3.76 -4.82
C ARG A 182 -12.60 3.97 -5.13
N CYS A 183 -11.83 2.87 -5.24
CA CYS A 183 -10.45 2.86 -5.69
C CYS A 183 -10.26 1.69 -6.65
N GLY A 184 -9.73 1.97 -7.82
CA GLY A 184 -9.58 1.01 -8.92
C GLY A 184 -8.69 -0.19 -8.55
N THR A 185 -8.81 -1.26 -9.35
CA THR A 185 -7.98 -2.46 -9.22
C THR A 185 -6.53 -2.10 -9.52
N HIS A 186 -5.62 -2.37 -8.58
CA HIS A 186 -4.20 -2.08 -8.68
C HIS A 186 -3.37 -3.01 -7.80
N SER A 187 -2.07 -2.97 -7.95
CA SER A 187 -1.07 -3.43 -7.00
C SER A 187 -0.20 -2.24 -6.57
N ASP A 188 0.43 -2.33 -5.41
CA ASP A 188 1.31 -1.27 -4.91
C ASP A 188 2.70 -1.38 -5.52
N TYR A 189 3.31 -0.25 -5.89
CA TYR A 189 4.57 -0.22 -6.64
C TYR A 189 5.82 -0.47 -5.79
N GLY A 190 5.73 -0.18 -4.48
CA GLY A 190 6.84 -0.27 -3.54
C GLY A 190 7.22 -1.68 -3.13
N THR A 191 7.88 -1.76 -1.97
CA THR A 191 8.34 -3.03 -1.37
C THR A 191 7.27 -3.66 -0.49
N LEU A 192 6.75 -2.89 0.48
CA LEU A 192 5.68 -3.31 1.40
C LEU A 192 4.72 -2.15 1.61
N THR A 193 3.47 -2.46 1.89
CA THR A 193 2.49 -1.49 2.40
C THR A 193 2.00 -1.90 3.77
N LEU A 194 1.97 -0.95 4.70
CA LEU A 194 1.34 -1.07 6.01
C LEU A 194 0.05 -0.24 5.97
N LEU A 195 -1.09 -0.90 5.88
CA LEU A 195 -2.39 -0.22 5.76
C LEU A 195 -3.12 -0.22 7.11
N PHE A 196 -3.37 0.97 7.63
CA PHE A 196 -4.23 1.21 8.77
C PHE A 196 -5.65 1.49 8.27
N GLN A 197 -6.61 0.72 8.77
CA GLN A 197 -8.04 0.92 8.51
C GLN A 197 -8.70 1.54 9.73
N GLU A 198 -9.70 2.39 9.52
CA GLU A 198 -10.48 2.95 10.62
C GLU A 198 -11.11 1.80 11.44
N PRO A 199 -11.06 1.86 12.81
CA PRO A 199 -11.50 0.76 13.67
C PRO A 199 -12.96 0.33 13.48
N MET A 200 -13.82 1.25 13.05
CA MET A 200 -15.19 0.94 12.64
C MET A 200 -15.13 0.35 11.22
N ASP A 201 -15.33 -0.95 11.11
CA ASP A 201 -15.30 -1.61 9.79
C ASP A 201 -16.41 -1.12 8.88
N LYS A 202 -16.07 -0.14 8.06
CA LYS A 202 -16.94 0.35 6.98
C LYS A 202 -16.75 -0.45 5.69
N GLY A 203 -15.95 -1.50 5.72
CA GLY A 203 -15.69 -2.41 4.61
C GLY A 203 -15.09 -1.76 3.37
N GLY A 204 -15.15 -2.48 2.29
CA GLY A 204 -14.82 -2.01 0.94
C GLY A 204 -13.49 -2.49 0.40
N LEU A 205 -12.44 -2.69 1.21
CA LEU A 205 -11.20 -3.29 0.74
C LEU A 205 -11.43 -4.74 0.32
N GLN A 206 -10.99 -5.08 -0.88
CA GLN A 206 -11.04 -6.42 -1.43
C GLN A 206 -9.69 -6.79 -2.05
N VAL A 207 -9.27 -8.02 -1.86
CA VAL A 207 -8.08 -8.63 -2.46
C VAL A 207 -8.51 -9.74 -3.42
N PHE A 208 -7.81 -9.88 -4.54
CA PHE A 208 -8.08 -10.93 -5.53
C PHE A 208 -7.17 -12.12 -5.29
N THR A 209 -7.73 -13.21 -4.80
CA THR A 209 -6.99 -14.45 -4.52
C THR A 209 -7.88 -15.65 -4.83
N ASP A 210 -7.31 -16.75 -5.27
CA ASP A 210 -8.02 -17.96 -5.70
C ASP A 210 -9.09 -17.69 -6.79
N GLY A 211 -8.82 -16.72 -7.67
CA GLY A 211 -9.75 -16.36 -8.75
C GLY A 211 -10.99 -15.56 -8.31
N ILE A 212 -11.07 -15.15 -7.05
CA ILE A 212 -12.23 -14.41 -6.51
C ILE A 212 -11.80 -13.18 -5.69
N TRP A 213 -12.71 -12.22 -5.62
CA TRP A 213 -12.54 -11.04 -4.75
C TRP A 213 -12.99 -11.38 -3.32
N LYS A 214 -12.06 -11.33 -2.37
CA LYS A 214 -12.32 -11.55 -0.94
C LYS A 214 -12.27 -10.22 -0.19
N SER A 215 -13.24 -10.00 0.71
CA SER A 215 -13.29 -8.81 1.56
C SER A 215 -12.22 -8.88 2.65
N VAL A 216 -11.64 -7.72 2.95
CA VAL A 216 -10.63 -7.52 3.99
C VAL A 216 -11.20 -6.58 5.06
N PRO A 217 -11.95 -7.11 6.04
CA PRO A 217 -12.53 -6.30 7.11
C PRO A 217 -11.45 -5.66 7.98
N ALA A 218 -11.76 -4.52 8.60
CA ALA A 218 -10.91 -3.93 9.61
C ALA A 218 -10.95 -4.80 10.88
N ILE A 219 -9.79 -5.16 11.38
CA ILE A 219 -9.61 -5.83 12.68
C ILE A 219 -9.03 -4.80 13.64
N PRO A 220 -9.61 -4.61 14.82
CA PRO A 220 -9.04 -3.71 15.82
C PRO A 220 -7.57 -4.02 16.08
N SER A 221 -6.75 -2.99 16.16
CA SER A 221 -5.31 -3.08 16.43
C SER A 221 -4.50 -3.94 15.45
N ALA A 222 -5.04 -4.23 14.26
CA ALA A 222 -4.30 -4.93 13.22
C ALA A 222 -3.93 -3.98 12.08
N ILE A 223 -2.72 -4.15 11.57
CA ILE A 223 -2.26 -3.55 10.31
C ILE A 223 -2.48 -4.56 9.20
N VAL A 224 -3.07 -4.16 8.09
CA VAL A 224 -3.05 -5.00 6.87
C VAL A 224 -1.72 -4.76 6.17
N VAL A 225 -0.96 -5.82 5.95
CA VAL A 225 0.33 -5.76 5.26
C VAL A 225 0.20 -6.45 3.90
N ASN A 226 0.76 -5.82 2.87
CA ASN A 226 0.88 -6.46 1.57
C ASN A 226 2.27 -6.26 0.94
N ILE A 227 2.65 -7.27 0.15
CA ILE A 227 3.81 -7.23 -0.73
C ILE A 227 3.52 -6.27 -1.88
N GLY A 228 4.52 -5.47 -2.27
CA GLY A 228 4.45 -4.60 -3.43
C GLY A 228 5.22 -5.13 -4.63
N ASP A 229 5.01 -4.51 -5.79
CA ASP A 229 5.55 -4.94 -7.08
C ASP A 229 7.07 -4.96 -7.11
N ALA A 230 7.74 -4.00 -6.44
CA ALA A 230 9.21 -3.99 -6.37
C ALA A 230 9.76 -5.22 -5.65
N LEU A 231 9.15 -5.67 -4.55
CA LEU A 231 9.60 -6.85 -3.84
C LEU A 231 9.28 -8.13 -4.61
N GLU A 232 8.11 -8.21 -5.27
CA GLU A 232 7.79 -9.32 -6.17
C GLU A 232 8.81 -9.42 -7.30
N PHE A 233 9.12 -8.30 -7.96
CA PHE A 233 10.13 -8.25 -9.03
C PHE A 233 11.51 -8.65 -8.50
N TRP A 234 11.95 -8.07 -7.40
CA TRP A 234 13.26 -8.34 -6.81
C TRP A 234 13.43 -9.80 -6.37
N THR A 235 12.36 -10.44 -5.88
CA THR A 235 12.35 -11.84 -5.48
C THR A 235 12.00 -12.82 -6.62
N ALA A 236 11.92 -12.33 -7.86
CA ALA A 236 11.54 -13.11 -9.02
C ALA A 236 10.20 -13.86 -8.85
N GLY A 237 9.23 -13.25 -8.14
CA GLY A 237 7.91 -13.84 -7.90
C GLY A 237 7.86 -14.86 -6.77
N ARG A 238 8.93 -15.02 -5.97
CA ARG A 238 8.89 -15.85 -4.74
C ARG A 238 7.94 -15.25 -3.69
N LEU A 239 7.83 -13.93 -3.65
CA LEU A 239 6.84 -13.17 -2.89
C LEU A 239 5.86 -12.53 -3.88
N ARG A 240 4.58 -12.51 -3.54
CA ARG A 240 3.52 -12.13 -4.47
C ARG A 240 2.93 -10.75 -4.17
N SER A 241 2.97 -9.86 -5.15
CA SER A 241 2.22 -8.61 -5.13
C SER A 241 0.81 -8.83 -5.67
N THR A 242 -0.17 -8.82 -4.79
CA THR A 242 -1.54 -9.19 -5.11
C THR A 242 -2.40 -7.96 -5.39
N VAL A 243 -3.19 -8.03 -6.45
CA VAL A 243 -4.09 -6.95 -6.84
C VAL A 243 -5.24 -6.80 -5.84
N HIS A 244 -5.59 -5.55 -5.60
CA HIS A 244 -6.65 -5.19 -4.65
C HIS A 244 -7.44 -3.97 -5.15
N ARG A 245 -8.56 -3.70 -4.51
CA ARG A 245 -9.46 -2.58 -4.85
C ARG A 245 -10.28 -2.15 -3.63
N VAL A 246 -10.92 -0.98 -3.72
CA VAL A 246 -11.91 -0.56 -2.73
C VAL A 246 -13.27 -0.38 -3.41
N LYS A 247 -14.27 -1.12 -2.95
CA LYS A 247 -15.67 -1.01 -3.39
C LYS A 247 -16.53 -0.30 -2.36
N PHE A 248 -17.74 0.07 -2.77
CA PHE A 248 -18.77 0.38 -1.80
C PHE A 248 -19.16 -0.86 -1.01
N PRO A 249 -19.32 -0.78 0.30
CA PRO A 249 -19.86 -1.88 1.08
C PRO A 249 -21.30 -2.16 0.66
N ARG A 250 -21.78 -3.38 0.85
CA ARG A 250 -23.20 -3.75 0.73
C ARG A 250 -23.69 -4.21 2.10
N PRO A 251 -24.93 -3.96 2.49
CA PRO A 251 -26.11 -3.50 1.74
C PRO A 251 -26.21 -2.00 1.59
N GLU A 252 -27.16 -1.60 0.70
CA GLU A 252 -27.56 -0.20 0.49
C GLU A 252 -27.88 0.45 1.84
N GLY A 253 -27.24 1.59 2.11
CA GLY A 253 -27.34 2.33 3.38
C GLY A 253 -25.99 2.67 4.02
N GLU A 254 -24.94 1.93 3.68
CA GLU A 254 -23.59 2.15 4.22
C GLU A 254 -22.72 3.08 3.35
N ASN A 255 -23.37 4.01 2.63
CA ASN A 255 -22.65 5.05 1.88
C ASN A 255 -22.12 6.11 2.84
N GLU A 256 -21.18 5.74 3.69
CA GLU A 256 -20.55 6.62 4.64
C GLU A 256 -19.12 6.98 4.26
N SER A 257 -18.62 8.06 4.82
CA SER A 257 -17.21 8.42 4.74
C SER A 257 -16.34 7.34 5.36
N ARG A 258 -15.26 6.96 4.67
CA ARG A 258 -14.27 5.98 5.11
C ARG A 258 -12.89 6.60 5.08
N TYR A 259 -12.09 6.30 6.09
CA TYR A 259 -10.71 6.75 6.20
C TYR A 259 -9.77 5.55 6.22
N SER A 260 -8.60 5.71 5.63
CA SER A 260 -7.50 4.76 5.75
C SER A 260 -6.16 5.46 5.60
N ILE A 261 -5.10 4.85 6.14
CA ILE A 261 -3.75 5.42 6.13
C ILE A 261 -2.78 4.33 5.68
N PRO A 262 -2.48 4.22 4.37
CA PRO A 262 -1.41 3.37 3.87
C PRO A 262 -0.05 4.05 4.08
N PHE A 263 0.91 3.30 4.62
CA PHE A 263 2.32 3.65 4.69
C PHE A 263 3.09 2.75 3.71
N PHE A 264 3.76 3.36 2.75
CA PHE A 264 4.47 2.68 1.67
C PHE A 264 5.96 2.64 2.01
N ILE A 265 6.49 1.43 2.14
CA ILE A 265 7.91 1.16 2.33
C ILE A 265 8.50 0.94 0.93
N THR A 266 9.48 1.73 0.59
CA THR A 266 10.04 1.78 -0.76
C THR A 266 11.56 1.73 -0.67
N ALA A 267 12.18 0.90 -1.51
CA ALA A 267 13.62 0.83 -1.62
C ALA A 267 14.21 2.17 -2.11
N ASP A 268 15.43 2.45 -1.72
CA ASP A 268 16.16 3.65 -2.14
C ASP A 268 16.31 3.66 -3.66
N ASP A 269 16.19 4.82 -4.26
CA ASP A 269 16.08 5.01 -5.71
C ASP A 269 17.15 4.30 -6.54
N GLU A 270 18.38 4.29 -6.05
CA GLU A 270 19.54 3.69 -6.73
C GLU A 270 19.71 2.19 -6.45
N THR A 271 18.80 1.59 -5.67
CA THR A 271 18.82 0.14 -5.40
C THR A 271 18.52 -0.62 -6.68
N VAL A 272 19.44 -1.48 -7.09
CA VAL A 272 19.25 -2.33 -8.27
C VAL A 272 18.40 -3.53 -7.90
N LEU A 273 17.23 -3.64 -8.52
CA LEU A 273 16.32 -4.77 -8.38
C LEU A 273 16.71 -5.85 -9.40
N ALA A 274 17.75 -6.62 -9.06
CA ALA A 274 18.11 -7.83 -9.77
C ALA A 274 17.51 -9.06 -9.07
N PRO A 275 17.09 -10.12 -9.79
CA PRO A 275 16.56 -11.31 -9.17
C PRO A 275 17.48 -11.83 -8.06
N LEU A 276 16.94 -11.90 -6.82
CA LEU A 276 17.70 -12.35 -5.66
C LEU A 276 17.94 -13.85 -5.75
N SER A 277 19.18 -14.23 -6.00
CA SER A 277 19.60 -15.63 -5.97
C SER A 277 19.69 -16.12 -4.52
N SER A 278 19.10 -17.28 -4.23
CA SER A 278 19.38 -18.02 -3.00
C SER A 278 19.88 -19.41 -3.36
N ALA A 279 20.65 -20.01 -2.47
CA ALA A 279 21.15 -21.37 -2.65
C ALA A 279 20.03 -22.44 -2.75
N ALA A 280 18.80 -22.05 -2.39
CA ALA A 280 17.64 -22.94 -2.36
C ALA A 280 16.82 -22.99 -3.66
N VAL A 281 17.15 -22.16 -4.68
CA VAL A 281 16.36 -22.08 -5.93
C VAL A 281 17.30 -22.24 -7.14
N GLU A 282 17.00 -23.19 -7.99
CA GLU A 282 17.70 -23.40 -9.26
C GLU A 282 17.57 -22.17 -10.17
N VAL A 283 18.66 -21.81 -10.86
CA VAL A 283 18.71 -20.62 -11.73
C VAL A 283 17.63 -20.63 -12.81
N ASP A 284 17.35 -21.81 -13.38
CA ASP A 284 16.30 -21.94 -14.41
C ASP A 284 14.89 -21.77 -13.82
N GLU A 285 14.64 -22.24 -12.61
CA GLU A 285 13.37 -22.03 -11.93
C GLU A 285 13.13 -20.53 -11.66
N MET A 286 14.15 -19.83 -11.17
CA MET A 286 14.08 -18.39 -10.96
C MET A 286 13.78 -17.62 -12.24
N ARG A 287 14.41 -18.01 -13.35
CA ARG A 287 14.16 -17.39 -14.65
C ARG A 287 12.70 -17.57 -15.09
N ILE A 288 12.16 -18.78 -14.97
CA ILE A 288 10.75 -19.08 -15.31
C ILE A 288 9.78 -18.26 -14.45
N LEU A 289 10.03 -18.18 -13.13
CA LEU A 289 9.22 -17.37 -12.22
C LEU A 289 9.26 -15.89 -12.62
N PHE A 290 10.45 -15.38 -12.93
CA PHE A 290 10.64 -13.98 -13.29
C PHE A 290 9.98 -13.63 -14.63
N GLU A 291 10.10 -14.50 -15.64
CA GLU A 291 9.42 -14.36 -16.94
C GLU A 291 7.88 -14.29 -16.77
N ARG A 292 7.35 -15.14 -15.87
CA ARG A 292 5.92 -15.10 -15.53
C ARG A 292 5.51 -13.77 -14.93
N VAL A 293 6.21 -13.28 -13.90
CA VAL A 293 5.93 -11.99 -13.25
C VAL A 293 6.03 -10.85 -14.25
N ALA A 294 7.07 -10.85 -15.08
CA ALA A 294 7.25 -9.83 -16.10
C ALA A 294 6.06 -9.79 -17.08
N LYS A 295 5.60 -10.95 -17.53
CA LYS A 295 4.45 -11.05 -18.43
C LYS A 295 3.14 -10.60 -17.75
N GLU A 296 2.88 -11.03 -16.53
CA GLU A 296 1.67 -10.69 -15.78
C GLU A 296 1.59 -9.20 -15.45
N LYS A 297 2.72 -8.58 -15.12
CA LYS A 297 2.81 -7.17 -14.76
C LYS A 297 3.06 -6.22 -15.95
N GLY A 298 3.25 -6.77 -17.16
CA GLY A 298 3.47 -6.00 -18.38
C GLY A 298 4.87 -5.39 -18.50
N TYR A 299 5.88 -5.99 -17.86
CA TYR A 299 7.28 -5.60 -18.06
C TYR A 299 7.76 -5.96 -19.48
N THR A 300 8.46 -5.03 -20.11
CA THR A 300 8.98 -5.19 -21.48
C THR A 300 10.40 -5.75 -21.52
N SER A 301 11.09 -5.77 -20.37
CA SER A 301 12.45 -6.31 -20.20
C SER A 301 12.57 -7.04 -18.88
N LEU A 302 13.46 -8.04 -18.86
CA LEU A 302 13.86 -8.79 -17.66
C LEU A 302 15.20 -8.31 -17.10
N GLU A 303 15.79 -7.27 -17.71
CA GLU A 303 17.04 -6.69 -17.24
C GLU A 303 16.85 -6.06 -15.86
N PRO A 304 17.86 -6.15 -14.99
CA PRO A 304 17.85 -5.45 -13.72
C PRO A 304 17.61 -3.94 -13.90
N VAL A 305 16.72 -3.39 -13.09
CA VAL A 305 16.38 -1.96 -13.10
C VAL A 305 16.57 -1.38 -11.70
N THR A 306 16.76 -0.07 -11.60
CA THR A 306 16.74 0.60 -10.29
C THR A 306 15.33 0.65 -9.73
N ALA A 307 15.20 0.79 -8.42
CA ALA A 307 13.90 0.96 -7.77
C ALA A 307 13.15 2.20 -8.30
N ARG A 308 13.88 3.26 -8.65
CA ARG A 308 13.32 4.44 -9.33
C ARG A 308 12.74 4.09 -10.69
N GLU A 309 13.50 3.43 -11.56
CA GLU A 309 13.06 3.05 -12.91
C GLU A 309 11.86 2.11 -12.83
N HIS A 310 11.89 1.13 -11.92
CA HIS A 310 10.77 0.23 -11.68
C HIS A 310 9.50 1.01 -11.32
N ARG A 311 9.59 1.95 -10.36
CA ARG A 311 8.45 2.78 -9.96
C ARG A 311 7.91 3.60 -11.13
N MET A 312 8.78 4.24 -11.91
CA MET A 312 8.37 5.02 -13.09
C MET A 312 7.66 4.16 -14.12
N MET A 313 8.16 2.97 -14.43
CA MET A 313 7.48 2.03 -15.33
C MET A 313 6.08 1.65 -14.82
N ARG A 314 5.92 1.44 -13.51
CA ARG A 314 4.61 1.11 -12.92
C ARG A 314 3.64 2.30 -12.96
N GLU A 315 4.13 3.51 -12.72
CA GLU A 315 3.34 4.74 -12.81
C GLU A 315 2.86 4.99 -14.25
N GLU A 316 3.67 4.73 -15.27
CA GLU A 316 3.29 4.85 -16.68
C GLU A 316 2.20 3.84 -17.07
N VAL A 317 2.29 2.60 -16.59
CA VAL A 317 1.29 1.56 -16.86
C VAL A 317 -0.08 1.92 -16.29
N PHE A 318 -0.13 2.51 -15.09
CA PHE A 318 -1.40 2.83 -14.41
C PHE A 318 -1.82 4.31 -14.58
N GLY A 319 -0.88 5.23 -14.79
CA GLY A 319 -1.14 6.67 -14.92
C GLY A 319 -1.30 7.18 -16.37
N GLY A 320 -0.84 6.43 -17.35
CA GLY A 320 -0.93 6.80 -18.76
C GLY A 320 -2.32 6.59 -19.35
N SER A 321 -2.67 7.45 -20.32
CA SER A 321 -3.92 7.38 -21.09
C SER A 321 -4.05 6.10 -21.97
N ALA A 322 -3.11 5.18 -21.89
CA ALA A 322 -3.06 3.90 -22.59
C ALA A 322 -3.08 2.68 -21.65
N GLY A 323 -3.57 2.85 -20.41
CA GLY A 323 -3.66 1.76 -19.45
C GLY A 323 -4.35 0.54 -20.05
N LYS A 324 -3.57 -0.46 -20.45
CA LYS A 324 -4.10 -1.80 -20.64
C LYS A 324 -4.57 -2.25 -19.26
N ALA A 325 -5.87 -2.09 -19.01
CA ALA A 325 -6.49 -2.71 -17.86
C ALA A 325 -6.03 -4.17 -17.83
N VAL A 326 -5.47 -4.61 -16.70
CA VAL A 326 -5.36 -6.04 -16.42
C VAL A 326 -6.79 -6.53 -16.32
N VAL A 327 -7.34 -6.98 -17.46
CA VAL A 327 -8.68 -7.60 -17.52
C VAL A 327 -8.51 -8.96 -16.91
N LEU A 328 -8.78 -9.05 -15.61
CA LEU A 328 -9.03 -10.32 -14.96
C LEU A 328 -10.43 -10.76 -15.41
N THR A 329 -10.49 -11.59 -16.46
CA THR A 329 -11.71 -12.32 -16.87
C THR A 329 -12.05 -13.39 -15.86
#